data_4e61536d239a13abb98600210cf00865
#
_entry.id   4e61536d239a13abb98600210cf00865
#
_cell.length_a   1.000
_cell.length_b   1.000
_cell.length_c   1.000
_cell.angle_alpha   90.00
_cell.angle_beta   90.00
_cell.angle_gamma   90.00
#
_symmetry.space_group_name_H-M   'P 1'
#
loop_
_entity.id
_entity.type
_entity.pdbx_description
1 polymer ?
#
loop_
_entity_poly.entity_id
_entity_poly.type
_entity_poly.pdbx_seq_one_letter_code
_entity_poly.pdbx_strand_id
1 'polypeptide(L)' 'MASEKVTAILDEIKTLSVMELFDLEKAIEEEFGV' A
#
# COMPACT_ATOMS: atom_id res chain seq x y z
N MET A 1 4.56 11.83 -10.47
CA MET A 1 3.76 10.95 -11.32
C MET A 1 4.05 9.51 -11.01
N ALA A 2 3.03 8.68 -11.05
CA ALA A 2 3.18 7.29 -10.69
C ALA A 2 3.84 6.49 -11.82
N SER A 3 4.83 5.66 -11.46
CA SER A 3 5.42 4.73 -12.40
C SER A 3 4.45 3.56 -12.64
N GLU A 4 4.77 2.70 -13.62
CA GLU A 4 3.97 1.52 -13.88
C GLU A 4 3.90 0.61 -12.65
N LYS A 5 5.01 0.51 -11.91
CA LYS A 5 5.04 -0.29 -10.68
C LYS A 5 4.12 0.29 -9.62
N VAL A 6 4.15 1.60 -9.46
CA VAL A 6 3.30 2.27 -8.47
C VAL A 6 1.84 2.11 -8.87
N THR A 7 1.53 2.26 -10.15
CA THR A 7 0.16 2.09 -10.64
C THR A 7 -0.34 0.67 -10.39
N ALA A 8 0.49 -0.33 -10.62
CA ALA A 8 0.13 -1.72 -10.36
C ALA A 8 -0.16 -1.96 -8.88
N ILE A 9 0.67 -1.38 -8.01
CA ILE A 9 0.47 -1.50 -6.57
C ILE A 9 -0.84 -0.83 -6.14
N LEU A 10 -1.13 0.34 -6.70
CA LEU A 10 -2.38 1.04 -6.40
C LEU A 10 -3.60 0.21 -6.82
N ASP A 11 -3.52 -0.45 -7.97
CA ASP A 11 -4.61 -1.30 -8.42
C ASP A 11 -4.86 -2.46 -7.46
N GLU A 12 -3.80 -3.04 -6.91
CA GLU A 12 -3.95 -4.08 -5.90
C GLU A 12 -4.52 -3.53 -4.60
N ILE A 13 -4.07 -2.35 -4.18
CA ILE A 13 -4.55 -1.70 -2.96
C ILE A 13 -6.05 -1.43 -3.03
N LYS A 14 -6.56 -1.10 -4.20
CA LYS A 14 -8.00 -0.85 -4.38
C LYS A 14 -8.87 -2.04 -4.02
N THR A 15 -8.31 -3.24 -4.02
CA THR A 15 -9.06 -4.45 -3.68
C THR A 15 -9.08 -4.73 -2.19
N LEU A 16 -8.37 -3.97 -1.40
CA LEU A 16 -8.26 -4.19 0.04
C LEU A 16 -9.42 -3.56 0.80
N SER A 17 -9.79 -4.19 1.91
CA SER A 17 -10.75 -3.61 2.84
C SER A 17 -10.06 -2.51 3.66
N VAL A 18 -10.87 -1.73 4.40
CA VAL A 18 -10.34 -0.66 5.25
C VAL A 18 -9.37 -1.23 6.30
N MET A 19 -9.72 -2.37 6.89
CA MET A 19 -8.85 -2.99 7.88
C MET A 19 -7.53 -3.44 7.28
N GLU A 20 -7.57 -3.99 6.08
CA GLU A 20 -6.37 -4.38 5.38
C GLU A 20 -5.49 -3.19 5.02
N LEU A 21 -6.13 -2.05 4.71
CA LEU A 21 -5.39 -0.82 4.45
C LEU A 21 -4.64 -0.33 5.69
N PHE A 22 -5.26 -0.45 6.86
CA PHE A 22 -4.59 -0.10 8.11
C PHE A 22 -3.38 -1.02 8.35
N ASP A 23 -3.54 -2.30 8.10
CA ASP A 23 -2.44 -3.25 8.22
C ASP A 23 -1.32 -2.92 7.24
N LEU A 24 -1.67 -2.56 6.03
CA LEU A 24 -0.70 -2.16 5.02
C LEU A 24 0.07 -0.91 5.45
N GLU A 25 -0.62 0.06 6.00
CA GLU A 25 0.00 1.28 6.49
C GLU A 25 1.04 0.96 7.56
N LYS A 26 0.69 0.12 8.52
CA LYS A 26 1.62 -0.28 9.57
C LYS A 26 2.81 -1.04 9.01
N ALA A 27 2.56 -1.93 8.07
CA ALA A 27 3.62 -2.71 7.45
C ALA A 27 4.61 -1.81 6.71
N ILE A 28 4.11 -0.79 6.03
CA ILE A 28 4.95 0.18 5.33
C ILE A 28 5.81 0.95 6.33
N GLU A 29 5.21 1.41 7.43
CA GLU A 29 5.95 2.14 8.45
C GLU A 29 7.10 1.29 9.01
N GLU A 30 6.83 0.03 9.30
CA GLU A 30 7.85 -0.87 9.83
C GLU A 30 8.94 -1.13 8.79
N GLU A 31 8.57 -1.29 7.53
CA GLU A 31 9.52 -1.58 6.47
C GLU A 31 10.46 -0.42 6.21
N PHE A 32 9.97 0.80 6.30
CA PHE A 32 10.75 2.00 6.04
C PHE A 32 11.27 2.67 7.30
N GLY A 33 10.99 2.11 8.46
CA GLY A 33 11.52 2.60 9.72
C GLY A 33 10.94 3.94 10.18
N VAL A 34 9.70 4.18 9.86
CA VAL A 34 9.03 5.42 10.23
C VAL A 34 8.07 5.20 11.39
#